data_04fc28f1fac354d91d99b485f420f2af
#
_entry.id   04fc28f1fac354d91d99b485f420f2af
#
_cell.length_a   1.000
_cell.length_b   1.000
_cell.length_c   1.000
_cell.angle_alpha   90.00
_cell.angle_beta   90.00
_cell.angle_gamma   90.00
#
_symmetry.space_group_name_H-M   'P 1'
#
loop_
_entity.id
_entity.type
_entity.pdbx_description
1 polymer ?
#
loop_
_entity_poly.entity_id
_entity_poly.type
_entity_poly.pdbx_seq_one_letter_code
_entity_poly.pdbx_strand_id
1 'polypeptide(L)'
;DHHGAPTRELVREIRALAREAGLMTPHIMDDGRHLTQVETAYVLIKSGLSPLGPLALNTNAPDEGNMYLLGHVGSDHLKEKFLSRLVSGDVQSAFFMTEPADWGGAGSDPSMMKTTCKLDGNHWVVNGRKRFITGADGAGVGSGMARAEGVDEGGGACMFLVDLPDPAIRIEGAPNTIDNSMPGGHAD
;
A
#
# COMPACT_ATOMS: atom_id res chain seq x y z
N ASP A 1 6.43 20.33 2.23
CA ASP A 1 6.83 20.64 0.85
C ASP A 1 8.00 19.75 0.41
N HIS A 2 7.69 18.53 0.06
CA HIS A 2 8.70 17.59 -0.43
C HIS A 2 8.84 17.76 -1.95
N HIS A 3 9.77 18.64 -2.40
CA HIS A 3 10.35 18.66 -3.75
C HIS A 3 9.36 18.56 -4.94
N GLY A 4 8.20 19.21 -4.86
CA GLY A 4 7.22 19.24 -5.95
C GLY A 4 6.15 18.15 -5.91
N ALA A 5 6.13 17.31 -4.89
CA ALA A 5 5.02 16.37 -4.68
C ALA A 5 3.69 17.10 -4.41
N PRO A 6 2.55 16.56 -4.84
CA PRO A 6 1.26 17.15 -4.54
C PRO A 6 1.02 17.16 -3.02
N THR A 7 0.41 18.24 -2.52
CA THR A 7 0.06 18.31 -1.10
C THR A 7 -1.10 17.37 -0.79
N ARG A 8 -1.19 16.92 0.46
CA ARG A 8 -2.32 16.09 0.92
C ARG A 8 -3.67 16.82 0.79
N GLU A 9 -3.66 18.15 0.89
CA GLU A 9 -4.84 19.00 0.69
C GLU A 9 -5.29 18.94 -0.77
N LEU A 10 -4.39 19.16 -1.72
CA LEU A 10 -4.68 19.03 -3.15
C LEU A 10 -5.24 17.65 -3.48
N VAL A 11 -4.63 16.56 -2.94
CA VAL A 11 -5.12 15.20 -3.19
C VAL A 11 -6.54 15.01 -2.65
N ARG A 12 -6.87 15.58 -1.49
CA ARG A 12 -8.25 15.55 -0.96
C ARG A 12 -9.23 16.28 -1.87
N GLU A 13 -8.85 17.45 -2.38
CA GLU A 13 -9.67 18.24 -3.29
C GLU A 13 -9.95 17.50 -4.60
N ILE A 14 -8.91 17.01 -5.27
CA ILE A 14 -9.10 16.28 -6.55
C ILE A 14 -9.86 14.95 -6.38
N ARG A 15 -9.71 14.28 -5.24
CA ARG A 15 -10.52 13.08 -4.90
C ARG A 15 -11.99 13.44 -4.64
N ALA A 16 -12.26 14.57 -4.02
CA ALA A 16 -13.63 15.05 -3.84
C ALA A 16 -14.30 15.29 -5.19
N LEU A 17 -13.61 15.95 -6.13
CA LEU A 17 -14.10 16.16 -7.50
C LEU A 17 -14.33 14.83 -8.24
N ALA A 18 -13.40 13.87 -8.11
CA ALA A 18 -13.55 12.55 -8.72
C ALA A 18 -14.75 11.78 -8.15
N ARG A 19 -14.99 11.90 -6.85
CA ARG A 19 -16.15 11.29 -6.16
C ARG A 19 -17.46 11.92 -6.64
N GLU A 20 -17.53 13.24 -6.74
CA GLU A 20 -18.69 13.96 -7.25
C GLU A 20 -19.00 13.56 -8.71
N ALA A 21 -17.98 13.34 -9.53
CA ALA A 21 -18.11 12.91 -10.89
C ALA A 21 -18.43 11.40 -11.05
N GLY A 22 -18.49 10.63 -9.95
CA GLY A 22 -18.69 9.17 -9.99
C GLY A 22 -17.50 8.39 -10.56
N LEU A 23 -16.29 8.94 -10.46
CA LEU A 23 -15.07 8.36 -11.05
C LEU A 23 -14.08 7.83 -9.99
N MET A 24 -14.47 7.78 -8.72
CA MET A 24 -13.62 7.23 -7.67
C MET A 24 -13.47 5.72 -7.84
N THR A 25 -12.23 5.23 -7.79
CA THR A 25 -11.88 3.80 -7.84
C THR A 25 -12.53 3.05 -9.01
N PRO A 26 -12.37 3.53 -10.27
CA PRO A 26 -13.16 3.08 -11.41
C PRO A 26 -12.82 1.64 -11.85
N HIS A 27 -11.82 1.01 -11.26
CA HIS A 27 -11.45 -0.40 -11.48
C HIS A 27 -12.17 -1.38 -10.54
N ILE A 28 -12.97 -0.87 -9.61
CA ILE A 28 -13.85 -1.67 -8.75
C ILE A 28 -15.30 -1.38 -9.13
N MET A 29 -16.05 -2.43 -9.41
CA MET A 29 -17.48 -2.35 -9.77
C MET A 29 -18.35 -2.09 -8.53
N ASP A 30 -19.57 -1.62 -8.71
CA ASP A 30 -20.54 -1.37 -7.63
C ASP A 30 -20.83 -2.61 -6.78
N ASP A 31 -20.70 -3.80 -7.37
CA ASP A 31 -20.85 -5.08 -6.66
C ASP A 31 -19.58 -5.51 -5.89
N GLY A 32 -18.56 -4.66 -5.85
CA GLY A 32 -17.26 -4.92 -5.21
C GLY A 32 -16.30 -5.78 -6.02
N ARG A 33 -16.70 -6.20 -7.21
CA ARG A 33 -15.85 -7.02 -8.09
C ARG A 33 -14.81 -6.14 -8.79
N HIS A 34 -13.55 -6.59 -8.78
CA HIS A 34 -12.48 -5.95 -9.53
C HIS A 34 -12.63 -6.21 -11.03
N LEU A 35 -12.37 -5.21 -11.86
CA LEU A 35 -12.26 -5.39 -13.31
C LEU A 35 -11.16 -6.42 -13.64
N THR A 36 -11.25 -7.04 -14.80
CA THR A 36 -10.17 -7.87 -15.32
C THR A 36 -8.89 -7.04 -15.49
N GLN A 37 -7.73 -7.69 -15.52
CA GLN A 37 -6.44 -6.98 -15.68
C GLN A 37 -6.38 -6.18 -16.99
N VAL A 38 -6.99 -6.67 -18.06
CA VAL A 38 -7.06 -5.97 -19.35
C VAL A 38 -7.93 -4.70 -19.24
N GLU A 39 -9.10 -4.81 -18.63
CA GLU A 39 -9.98 -3.66 -18.41
C GLU A 39 -9.33 -2.63 -17.48
N THR A 40 -8.70 -3.09 -16.40
CA THR A 40 -7.94 -2.24 -15.48
C THR A 40 -6.81 -1.50 -16.21
N ALA A 41 -6.10 -2.15 -17.14
CA ALA A 41 -5.06 -1.50 -17.93
C ALA A 41 -5.61 -0.30 -18.73
N TYR A 42 -6.81 -0.41 -19.31
CA TYR A 42 -7.45 0.73 -20.00
C TYR A 42 -7.77 1.88 -19.02
N VAL A 43 -8.26 1.56 -17.83
CA VAL A 43 -8.50 2.56 -16.78
C VAL A 43 -7.20 3.27 -16.40
N LEU A 44 -6.12 2.50 -16.17
CA LEU A 44 -4.81 3.05 -15.79
C LEU A 44 -4.20 3.93 -16.90
N ILE A 45 -4.33 3.53 -18.17
CA ILE A 45 -3.91 4.35 -19.31
C ILE A 45 -4.64 5.70 -19.31
N LYS A 46 -5.95 5.70 -19.04
CA LYS A 46 -6.73 6.93 -18.99
C LYS A 46 -6.39 7.80 -17.79
N SER A 47 -6.27 7.22 -16.62
CA SER A 47 -5.88 7.96 -15.40
C SER A 47 -4.49 8.55 -15.52
N GLY A 48 -3.55 7.84 -16.18
CA GLY A 48 -2.16 8.26 -16.39
C GLY A 48 -1.97 9.38 -17.42
N LEU A 49 -3.02 9.87 -18.09
CA LEU A 49 -2.92 11.04 -18.99
C LEU A 49 -2.61 12.34 -18.24
N SER A 50 -2.82 12.37 -16.95
CA SER A 50 -2.41 13.46 -16.06
C SER A 50 -1.55 12.89 -14.92
N PRO A 51 -0.47 13.59 -14.50
CA PRO A 51 0.31 13.18 -13.33
C PRO A 51 -0.52 13.06 -12.03
N LEU A 52 -1.60 13.83 -11.91
CA LEU A 52 -2.52 13.79 -10.77
C LEU A 52 -3.67 12.79 -10.95
N GLY A 53 -3.88 12.27 -12.15
CA GLY A 53 -5.00 11.38 -12.46
C GLY A 53 -5.04 10.13 -11.59
N PRO A 54 -3.94 9.37 -11.44
CA PRO A 54 -3.92 8.20 -10.58
C PRO A 54 -4.26 8.52 -9.12
N LEU A 55 -3.78 9.63 -8.59
CA LEU A 55 -4.10 10.07 -7.22
C LEU A 55 -5.57 10.47 -7.08
N ALA A 56 -6.10 11.23 -8.04
CA ALA A 56 -7.48 11.69 -8.05
C ALA A 56 -8.48 10.53 -8.12
N LEU A 57 -8.19 9.53 -8.95
CA LEU A 57 -9.09 8.42 -9.22
C LEU A 57 -8.83 7.19 -8.32
N ASN A 58 -7.88 7.28 -7.38
CA ASN A 58 -7.51 6.17 -6.49
C ASN A 58 -7.03 4.93 -7.27
N THR A 59 -6.28 5.16 -8.35
CA THR A 59 -5.71 4.12 -9.22
C THR A 59 -4.19 4.04 -9.14
N ASN A 60 -3.59 4.78 -8.19
CA ASN A 60 -2.16 4.80 -7.98
C ASN A 60 -1.66 3.55 -7.24
N ALA A 61 -0.42 3.19 -7.48
CA ALA A 61 0.28 2.22 -6.63
C ALA A 61 0.67 2.89 -5.29
N PRO A 62 0.64 2.15 -4.16
CA PRO A 62 0.32 0.74 -4.04
C PRO A 62 -1.17 0.42 -3.86
N ASP A 63 -2.06 1.43 -3.81
CA ASP A 63 -3.47 1.28 -3.47
C ASP A 63 -4.21 0.32 -4.40
N GLU A 64 -4.02 0.46 -5.72
CA GLU A 64 -4.66 -0.42 -6.71
C GLU A 64 -4.28 -1.88 -6.48
N GLY A 65 -2.98 -2.17 -6.36
CA GLY A 65 -2.48 -3.52 -6.13
C GLY A 65 -2.92 -4.12 -4.80
N ASN A 66 -2.96 -3.31 -3.74
CA ASN A 66 -3.44 -3.74 -2.42
C ASN A 66 -4.95 -4.05 -2.45
N MET A 67 -5.74 -3.26 -3.15
CA MET A 67 -7.17 -3.54 -3.34
C MET A 67 -7.39 -4.83 -4.14
N TYR A 68 -6.63 -5.03 -5.22
CA TYR A 68 -6.67 -6.27 -6.00
C TYR A 68 -6.35 -7.49 -5.14
N LEU A 69 -5.25 -7.44 -4.40
CA LEU A 69 -4.83 -8.51 -3.50
C LEU A 69 -5.89 -8.84 -2.47
N LEU A 70 -6.38 -7.83 -1.74
CA LEU A 70 -7.42 -8.00 -0.73
C LEU A 70 -8.72 -8.55 -1.30
N GLY A 71 -9.11 -8.09 -2.48
CA GLY A 71 -10.30 -8.60 -3.19
C GLY A 71 -10.21 -10.09 -3.50
N HIS A 72 -9.00 -10.58 -3.83
CA HIS A 72 -8.78 -11.97 -4.22
C HIS A 72 -8.56 -12.93 -3.04
N VAL A 73 -7.74 -12.54 -2.07
CA VAL A 73 -7.29 -13.46 -1.02
C VAL A 73 -7.76 -13.07 0.39
N GLY A 74 -8.32 -11.88 0.55
CA GLY A 74 -8.84 -11.43 1.83
C GLY A 74 -10.06 -12.22 2.28
N SER A 75 -10.11 -12.57 3.58
CA SER A 75 -11.36 -13.05 4.18
C SER A 75 -12.42 -11.95 4.20
N ASP A 76 -13.68 -12.31 4.38
CA ASP A 76 -14.78 -11.32 4.44
C ASP A 76 -14.53 -10.26 5.53
N HIS A 77 -14.02 -10.67 6.68
CA HIS A 77 -13.63 -9.76 7.75
C HIS A 77 -12.54 -8.76 7.33
N LEU A 78 -11.50 -9.22 6.59
CA LEU A 78 -10.43 -8.34 6.11
C LEU A 78 -10.92 -7.40 5.00
N LYS A 79 -11.80 -7.89 4.14
CA LYS A 79 -12.44 -7.05 3.10
C LYS A 79 -13.29 -5.96 3.72
N GLU A 80 -14.13 -6.31 4.69
CA GLU A 80 -14.97 -5.36 5.41
C GLU A 80 -14.13 -4.31 6.14
N LYS A 81 -13.10 -4.75 6.86
CA LYS A 81 -12.27 -3.87 7.69
C LYS A 81 -11.36 -2.96 6.88
N PHE A 82 -10.71 -3.47 5.84
CA PHE A 82 -9.64 -2.76 5.13
C PHE A 82 -9.99 -2.38 3.69
N LEU A 83 -10.57 -3.32 2.90
CA LEU A 83 -10.82 -3.07 1.49
C LEU A 83 -11.87 -1.97 1.28
N SER A 84 -12.93 -1.95 2.06
CA SER A 84 -13.99 -0.93 1.96
C SER A 84 -13.44 0.50 2.10
N ARG A 85 -12.51 0.70 3.03
CA ARG A 85 -11.86 2.00 3.28
C ARG A 85 -10.91 2.42 2.15
N LEU A 86 -10.25 1.45 1.53
CA LEU A 86 -9.39 1.69 0.37
C LEU A 86 -10.24 2.01 -0.87
N VAL A 87 -11.29 1.26 -1.12
CA VAL A 87 -12.19 1.46 -2.27
C VAL A 87 -12.90 2.82 -2.19
N SER A 88 -13.34 3.25 -1.01
CA SER A 88 -13.92 4.58 -0.83
C SER A 88 -12.93 5.72 -1.06
N GLY A 89 -11.62 5.43 -1.04
CA GLY A 89 -10.56 6.42 -1.12
C GLY A 89 -10.40 7.28 0.14
N ASP A 90 -10.99 6.86 1.27
CA ASP A 90 -10.90 7.57 2.55
C ASP A 90 -9.50 7.45 3.15
N VAL A 91 -8.83 6.35 2.88
CA VAL A 91 -7.45 6.10 3.28
C VAL A 91 -6.61 5.64 2.09
N GLN A 92 -5.32 5.87 2.18
CA GLN A 92 -4.31 5.28 1.29
C GLN A 92 -3.63 4.13 2.00
N SER A 93 -2.97 3.28 1.23
CA SER A 93 -2.21 2.16 1.76
C SER A 93 -0.71 2.29 1.52
N ALA A 94 0.04 1.47 2.23
CA ALA A 94 1.46 1.25 2.00
C ALA A 94 1.75 -0.25 1.89
N PHE A 95 2.78 -0.62 1.12
CA PHE A 95 3.20 -2.02 0.96
C PHE A 95 4.62 -2.21 1.49
N PHE A 96 4.73 -2.84 2.64
CA PHE A 96 5.98 -3.05 3.37
C PHE A 96 6.68 -4.34 2.90
N MET A 97 7.43 -4.27 1.80
CA MET A 97 8.17 -5.42 1.26
C MET A 97 9.68 -5.24 1.31
N THR A 98 10.20 -4.22 0.62
CA THR A 98 11.64 -3.99 0.45
C THR A 98 12.35 -3.68 1.76
N GLU A 99 13.60 -4.12 1.90
CA GLU A 99 14.39 -3.99 3.13
C GLU A 99 15.73 -3.30 2.86
N PRO A 100 16.26 -2.54 3.84
CA PRO A 100 17.55 -1.89 3.69
C PRO A 100 18.69 -2.92 3.69
N ALA A 101 19.64 -2.74 2.76
CA ALA A 101 20.79 -3.63 2.63
C ALA A 101 21.75 -3.56 3.83
N ASP A 102 21.86 -2.39 4.46
CA ASP A 102 22.68 -2.15 5.66
C ASP A 102 22.14 -2.88 6.90
N TRP A 103 20.87 -3.28 6.88
CA TRP A 103 20.26 -4.14 7.91
C TRP A 103 20.37 -5.64 7.57
N GLY A 104 21.06 -5.99 6.49
CA GLY A 104 21.24 -7.36 6.00
C GLY A 104 20.11 -7.88 5.13
N GLY A 105 19.15 -7.03 4.79
CA GLY A 105 18.12 -7.35 3.81
C GLY A 105 18.67 -7.31 2.39
N ALA A 106 18.06 -8.06 1.49
CA ALA A 106 18.47 -8.14 0.08
C ALA A 106 17.71 -7.16 -0.82
N GLY A 107 17.31 -6.02 -0.28
CA GLY A 107 16.59 -5.01 -1.06
C GLY A 107 15.24 -5.52 -1.53
N SER A 108 15.13 -5.76 -2.84
CA SER A 108 13.89 -6.19 -3.49
C SER A 108 13.69 -7.70 -3.57
N ASP A 109 14.63 -8.52 -3.11
CA ASP A 109 14.49 -9.98 -3.13
C ASP A 109 13.74 -10.47 -1.88
N PRO A 110 12.47 -10.87 -1.99
CA PRO A 110 11.68 -11.33 -0.86
C PRO A 110 12.16 -12.66 -0.27
N SER A 111 12.92 -13.46 -1.04
CA SER A 111 13.48 -14.73 -0.55
C SER A 111 14.54 -14.50 0.54
N MET A 112 15.18 -13.34 0.54
CA MET A 112 16.20 -12.94 1.51
C MET A 112 15.66 -12.02 2.62
N MET A 113 14.36 -11.95 2.79
CA MET A 113 13.70 -11.11 3.80
C MET A 113 14.18 -11.41 5.22
N LYS A 114 14.49 -10.36 5.97
CA LYS A 114 14.92 -10.43 7.38
C LYS A 114 13.81 -10.08 8.37
N THR A 115 12.76 -9.38 7.93
CA THR A 115 11.57 -9.18 8.74
C THR A 115 10.97 -10.53 9.10
N THR A 116 10.76 -10.77 10.39
CA THR A 116 10.22 -12.02 10.92
C THR A 116 8.85 -11.81 11.57
N CYS A 117 8.08 -12.87 11.63
CA CYS A 117 6.86 -12.93 12.41
C CYS A 117 6.81 -14.21 13.23
N LYS A 118 6.28 -14.11 14.45
CA LYS A 118 6.10 -15.22 15.38
C LYS A 118 4.73 -15.17 16.00
N LEU A 119 4.09 -16.33 16.10
CA LEU A 119 2.84 -16.43 16.83
C LEU A 119 3.12 -16.50 18.35
N ASP A 120 2.56 -15.58 19.10
CA ASP A 120 2.61 -15.55 20.55
C ASP A 120 1.17 -15.53 21.10
N GLY A 121 0.74 -16.67 21.62
CA GLY A 121 -0.66 -16.88 21.97
C GLY A 121 -1.57 -16.71 20.75
N ASN A 122 -2.44 -15.71 20.78
CA ASN A 122 -3.37 -15.38 19.69
C ASN A 122 -2.93 -14.16 18.85
N HIS A 123 -1.70 -13.70 19.04
CA HIS A 123 -1.17 -12.51 18.36
C HIS A 123 0.06 -12.86 17.56
N TRP A 124 0.17 -12.22 16.40
CA TRP A 124 1.40 -12.24 15.63
C TRP A 124 2.29 -11.07 16.05
N VAL A 125 3.51 -11.38 16.46
CA VAL A 125 4.56 -10.39 16.72
C VAL A 125 5.42 -10.28 15.47
N VAL A 126 5.44 -9.11 14.84
CA VAL A 126 6.22 -8.83 13.64
C VAL A 126 7.36 -7.90 14.00
N ASN A 127 8.59 -8.26 13.62
CA ASN A 127 9.78 -7.44 13.84
C ASN A 127 10.56 -7.30 12.55
N GLY A 128 10.90 -6.08 12.19
CA GLY A 128 11.66 -5.84 10.97
C GLY A 128 11.86 -4.38 10.66
N ARG A 129 12.52 -4.15 9.55
CA ARG A 129 12.76 -2.83 8.98
C ARG A 129 12.50 -2.86 7.49
N LYS A 130 11.78 -1.88 7.00
CA LYS A 130 11.42 -1.74 5.59
C LYS A 130 11.98 -0.43 5.05
N ARG A 131 12.22 -0.38 3.74
CA ARG A 131 12.81 0.79 3.08
C ARG A 131 12.14 1.08 1.75
N PHE A 132 12.12 2.36 1.39
CA PHE A 132 11.49 2.86 0.16
C PHE A 132 9.99 2.56 0.08
N ILE A 133 9.30 2.69 1.20
CA ILE A 133 7.88 2.37 1.29
C ILE A 133 7.05 3.57 0.82
N THR A 134 6.52 3.45 -0.38
CA THR A 134 5.71 4.48 -1.02
C THR A 134 4.47 4.81 -0.21
N GLY A 135 4.30 6.09 0.12
CA GLY A 135 3.12 6.61 0.79
C GLY A 135 2.96 6.19 2.25
N ALA A 136 3.95 5.55 2.88
CA ALA A 136 3.84 5.10 4.27
C ALA A 136 3.54 6.24 5.24
N ASP A 137 4.18 7.40 5.04
CA ASP A 137 3.82 8.61 5.78
C ASP A 137 2.46 9.13 5.32
N GLY A 138 1.46 8.91 6.15
CA GLY A 138 0.06 9.28 5.90
C GLY A 138 -0.84 8.17 5.39
N ALA A 139 -0.33 6.96 5.20
CA ALA A 139 -1.17 5.80 4.95
C ALA A 139 -2.09 5.50 6.15
N GLY A 140 -3.30 5.01 5.87
CA GLY A 140 -4.24 4.52 6.88
C GLY A 140 -4.24 3.00 7.00
N VAL A 141 -3.63 2.30 6.02
CA VAL A 141 -3.51 0.84 6.00
C VAL A 141 -2.11 0.45 5.55
N GLY A 142 -1.46 -0.44 6.28
CA GLY A 142 -0.22 -1.09 5.89
C GLY A 142 -0.46 -2.55 5.51
N SER A 143 0.12 -2.98 4.38
CA SER A 143 0.21 -4.39 3.99
C SER A 143 1.68 -4.80 4.06
N GLY A 144 2.05 -5.70 4.95
CA GLY A 144 3.45 -6.03 5.23
C GLY A 144 3.79 -7.50 5.07
N MET A 145 4.96 -7.77 4.53
CA MET A 145 5.51 -9.12 4.39
C MET A 145 6.51 -9.41 5.50
N ALA A 146 6.39 -10.58 6.10
CA ALA A 146 7.32 -11.12 7.09
C ALA A 146 7.50 -12.62 6.93
N ARG A 147 8.66 -13.14 7.31
CA ARG A 147 8.96 -14.58 7.34
C ARG A 147 8.52 -15.19 8.66
N ALA A 148 7.77 -16.26 8.63
CA ALA A 148 7.39 -16.96 9.85
C ALA A 148 8.62 -17.65 10.50
N GLU A 149 8.84 -17.42 11.79
CA GLU A 149 9.88 -18.10 12.55
C GLU A 149 9.54 -19.60 12.69
N GLY A 150 10.55 -20.45 12.55
CA GLY A 150 10.39 -21.91 12.67
C GLY A 150 9.88 -22.60 11.39
N VAL A 151 9.74 -21.87 10.29
CA VAL A 151 9.52 -22.43 8.96
C VAL A 151 10.86 -22.47 8.22
N ASP A 152 11.18 -23.62 7.60
CA ASP A 152 12.44 -23.84 6.90
C ASP A 152 12.77 -22.73 5.88
N GLU A 153 14.06 -22.54 5.62
CA GLU A 153 14.52 -21.61 4.57
C GLU A 153 13.84 -21.93 3.23
N GLY A 154 12.94 -21.04 2.80
CA GLY A 154 12.04 -21.27 1.67
C GLY A 154 10.57 -21.43 2.08
N GLY A 155 10.27 -21.62 3.35
CA GLY A 155 8.92 -21.54 3.90
C GLY A 155 8.37 -20.12 3.81
N GLY A 156 7.16 -20.00 3.27
CA GLY A 156 6.56 -18.81 2.73
C GLY A 156 6.58 -17.55 3.61
N ALA A 157 6.56 -16.42 2.96
CA ALA A 157 6.28 -15.15 3.61
C ALA A 157 4.79 -15.09 3.97
N CYS A 158 4.51 -14.58 5.17
CA CYS A 158 3.18 -14.20 5.59
C CYS A 158 2.92 -12.74 5.21
N MET A 159 1.68 -12.41 4.91
CA MET A 159 1.24 -11.02 4.73
C MET A 159 0.35 -10.61 5.88
N PHE A 160 0.58 -9.42 6.39
CA PHE A 160 -0.13 -8.84 7.51
C PHE A 160 -0.76 -7.51 7.09
N LEU A 161 -1.93 -7.24 7.62
CA LEU A 161 -2.58 -5.95 7.50
C LEU A 161 -2.56 -5.26 8.86
N VAL A 162 -2.26 -3.98 8.85
CA VAL A 162 -2.21 -3.15 10.05
C VAL A 162 -2.89 -1.81 9.78
N ASP A 163 -3.63 -1.32 10.77
CA ASP A 163 -4.11 0.05 10.78
C ASP A 163 -2.94 1.00 11.03
N LEU A 164 -2.92 2.13 10.32
CA LEU A 164 -1.92 3.18 10.50
C LEU A 164 -2.62 4.50 10.88
N PRO A 165 -1.94 5.35 11.66
CA PRO A 165 -0.65 5.12 12.30
C PRO A 165 -0.77 4.09 13.44
N ASP A 166 0.28 3.27 13.63
CA ASP A 166 0.41 2.35 14.76
C ASP A 166 1.63 2.78 15.60
N PRO A 167 1.54 2.88 16.93
CA PRO A 167 2.65 3.32 17.78
C PRO A 167 3.87 2.38 17.75
N ALA A 168 3.70 1.11 17.33
CA ALA A 168 4.79 0.16 17.16
C ALA A 168 5.49 0.32 15.79
N ILE A 169 4.94 1.09 14.87
CA ILE A 169 5.52 1.35 13.55
C ILE A 169 6.07 2.77 13.52
N ARG A 170 7.40 2.87 13.42
CA ARG A 170 8.09 4.15 13.36
C ARG A 170 8.57 4.43 11.94
N ILE A 171 8.21 5.60 11.42
CA ILE A 171 8.76 6.13 10.18
C ILE A 171 10.03 6.90 10.53
N GLU A 172 11.18 6.47 10.01
CA GLU A 172 12.50 7.05 10.35
C GLU A 172 12.90 8.18 9.40
N GLY A 173 12.31 8.25 8.22
CA GLY A 173 12.55 9.30 7.24
C GLY A 173 11.98 8.95 5.88
N ALA A 174 12.14 9.88 4.95
CA ALA A 174 11.82 9.69 3.54
C ALA A 174 13.07 10.08 2.74
N PRO A 175 13.87 9.09 2.27
CA PRO A 175 15.03 9.38 1.46
C PRO A 175 14.63 10.07 0.16
N ASN A 176 15.50 10.95 -0.34
CA ASN A 176 15.29 11.60 -1.62
C ASN A 176 15.33 10.57 -2.75
N THR A 177 14.28 10.54 -3.54
CA THR A 177 14.15 9.71 -4.74
C THR A 177 13.92 10.59 -5.96
N ILE A 178 14.04 10.02 -7.16
CA ILE A 178 13.71 10.74 -8.40
C ILE A 178 12.19 10.83 -8.63
N ASP A 179 11.41 10.05 -7.91
CA ASP A 179 9.95 10.08 -7.98
C ASP A 179 9.38 11.01 -6.89
N ASN A 180 8.63 12.02 -7.34
CA ASN A 180 7.95 13.01 -6.50
C ASN A 180 6.43 12.93 -6.64
N SER A 181 5.90 11.81 -7.13
CA SER A 181 4.47 11.69 -7.45
C SER A 181 3.58 11.51 -6.22
N MET A 182 4.15 11.04 -5.10
CA MET A 182 3.37 10.69 -3.90
C MET A 182 3.55 11.69 -2.76
N PRO A 183 2.46 12.14 -2.13
CA PRO A 183 2.53 12.85 -0.85
C PRO A 183 3.21 11.96 0.21
N GLY A 184 4.21 12.53 0.90
CA GLY A 184 4.99 11.77 1.90
C GLY A 184 6.13 10.93 1.33
N GLY A 185 6.28 10.85 0.01
CA GLY A 185 7.43 10.20 -0.64
C GLY A 185 7.53 8.69 -0.38
N HIS A 186 8.76 8.21 -0.21
CA HIS A 186 9.10 6.81 0.03
C HIS A 186 9.83 6.70 1.38
N ALA A 187 9.17 6.18 2.38
CA ALA A 187 9.66 6.17 3.76
C ALA A 187 10.51 4.94 4.11
N ASP A 188 11.31 5.09 5.17
CA ASP A 188 11.99 4.02 5.90
C ASP A 188 11.32 3.77 7.23
#